data_c8199e04b88f894bb72e27dc058ecf2e
#
_entry.id   c8199e04b88f894bb72e27dc058ecf2e
#
_cell.length_a   1.000
_cell.length_b   1.000
_cell.length_c   1.000
_cell.angle_alpha   90.00
_cell.angle_beta   90.00
_cell.angle_gamma   90.00
#
_symmetry.space_group_name_H-M   'P 1'
#
loop_
_entity.id
_entity.type
_entity.pdbx_description
1 polymer ?
#
loop_
_entity_poly.entity_id
_entity_poly.type
_entity_poly.pdbx_seq_one_letter_code
_entity_poly.pdbx_strand_id
1 'polypeptide(L)'
;FIQLITPTVHQYNGITDELHTVEGIFNDKGNRVIDKKTKEPKVIPDPKWLLFEKCMRGDTSDNVFSAFPGVRKKGSKNKVGLLDAYADKDRKGFSWNNLMLQRWVDHNEVEHRVLDDYHRNVTLVDLTAQPTEILEYIDETIDAIEPKNFPMVGARFLKFCGKYDLQKISDNIDSYAHFLQLGYKE
;
A
#
# COMPACT_ATOMS: atom_id res chain seq x y z
N PHE A 1 1.07 1.13 -0.40
CA PHE A 1 0.10 1.79 -1.29
C PHE A 1 0.23 1.39 -2.77
N ILE A 2 1.33 0.76 -3.21
CA ILE A 2 1.51 0.29 -4.61
C ILE A 2 0.36 -0.65 -5.05
N GLN A 3 -0.25 -1.39 -4.13
CA GLN A 3 -1.43 -2.24 -4.36
C GLN A 3 -2.63 -1.48 -4.97
N LEU A 4 -2.73 -0.17 -4.74
CA LEU A 4 -3.84 0.67 -5.16
C LEU A 4 -3.59 1.38 -6.49
N ILE A 5 -2.42 1.19 -7.11
CA ILE A 5 -2.10 1.81 -8.40
C ILE A 5 -2.88 1.09 -9.50
N THR A 6 -3.66 1.88 -10.26
CA THR A 6 -4.44 1.44 -11.42
C THR A 6 -4.16 2.38 -12.60
N PRO A 7 -4.72 2.15 -13.78
CA PRO A 7 -4.62 3.12 -14.88
C PRO A 7 -5.16 4.52 -14.55
N THR A 8 -6.04 4.64 -13.55
CA THR A 8 -6.67 5.91 -13.14
C THR A 8 -6.24 6.38 -11.75
N VAL A 9 -5.55 5.54 -10.98
CA VAL A 9 -5.04 5.87 -9.63
C VAL A 9 -3.53 5.79 -9.62
N HIS A 10 -2.89 6.89 -9.32
CA HIS A 10 -1.43 7.01 -9.27
C HIS A 10 -0.97 7.32 -7.84
N GLN A 11 0.25 6.93 -7.52
CA GLN A 11 0.88 7.27 -6.24
C GLN A 11 1.96 8.34 -6.46
N TYR A 12 1.85 9.46 -5.78
CA TYR A 12 2.94 10.44 -5.71
C TYR A 12 3.78 10.22 -4.46
N ASN A 13 5.10 10.13 -4.64
CA ASN A 13 6.07 10.03 -3.57
C ASN A 13 6.71 11.40 -3.35
N GLY A 14 6.26 12.13 -2.34
CA GLY A 14 6.75 13.47 -2.03
C GLY A 14 8.17 13.54 -1.47
N ILE A 15 8.80 12.39 -1.12
CA ILE A 15 10.19 12.37 -0.67
C ILE A 15 11.16 12.36 -1.87
N THR A 16 10.81 11.60 -2.90
CA THR A 16 11.65 11.46 -4.11
C THR A 16 11.17 12.30 -5.28
N ASP A 17 10.01 12.95 -5.14
CA ASP A 17 9.35 13.74 -6.18
C ASP A 17 9.03 12.90 -7.44
N GLU A 18 8.56 11.67 -7.19
CA GLU A 18 8.30 10.68 -8.22
C GLU A 18 6.82 10.32 -8.27
N LEU A 19 6.26 10.24 -9.48
CA LEU A 19 4.92 9.74 -9.76
C LEU A 19 4.99 8.28 -10.19
N HIS A 20 4.35 7.40 -9.43
CA HIS A 20 4.28 5.98 -9.68
C HIS A 20 2.96 5.64 -10.38
N THR A 21 3.04 5.03 -11.55
CA THR A 21 1.90 4.62 -12.37
C THR A 21 2.08 3.18 -12.83
N VAL A 22 1.04 2.58 -13.43
CA VAL A 22 1.15 1.26 -14.05
C VAL A 22 2.16 1.21 -15.19
N GLU A 23 2.44 2.35 -15.83
CA GLU A 23 3.38 2.46 -16.95
C GLU A 23 4.84 2.58 -16.49
N GLY A 24 5.07 3.01 -15.25
CA GLY A 24 6.40 3.21 -14.70
C GLY A 24 6.48 4.34 -13.68
N ILE A 25 7.69 4.78 -13.42
CA ILE A 25 8.00 5.85 -12.46
C ILE A 25 8.50 7.08 -13.22
N PHE A 26 7.89 8.23 -12.95
CA PHE A 26 8.17 9.50 -13.61
C PHE A 26 8.61 10.55 -12.58
N ASN A 27 9.48 11.46 -12.97
CA ASN A 27 9.89 12.59 -12.15
C ASN A 27 8.90 13.77 -12.28
N ASP A 28 9.15 14.87 -11.56
CA ASP A 28 8.39 16.12 -11.56
C ASP A 28 8.23 16.75 -12.97
N LYS A 29 9.18 16.47 -13.89
CA LYS A 29 9.18 16.95 -15.29
C LYS A 29 8.47 16.01 -16.26
N GLY A 30 7.87 14.93 -15.75
CA GLY A 30 7.20 13.92 -16.58
C GLY A 30 8.16 12.98 -17.32
N ASN A 31 9.45 12.99 -17.03
CA ASN A 31 10.41 12.07 -17.63
C ASN A 31 10.49 10.76 -16.84
N ARG A 32 10.65 9.64 -17.55
CA ARG A 32 10.87 8.34 -16.91
C ARG A 32 12.12 8.35 -16.04
N VAL A 33 12.00 7.87 -14.82
CA VAL A 33 13.13 7.71 -13.91
C VAL A 33 13.94 6.48 -14.33
N ILE A 34 15.26 6.65 -14.47
CA ILE A 34 16.18 5.59 -14.86
C ILE A 34 16.87 5.03 -13.62
N ASP A 35 16.94 3.73 -13.49
CA ASP A 35 17.71 3.08 -12.44
C ASP A 35 19.21 3.33 -12.67
N LYS A 36 19.90 3.80 -11.64
CA LYS A 36 21.33 4.17 -11.75
C LYS A 36 22.24 2.98 -11.98
N LYS A 37 21.84 1.78 -11.56
CA LYS A 37 22.64 0.55 -11.65
C LYS A 37 22.38 -0.19 -12.95
N THR A 38 21.10 -0.43 -13.27
CA THR A 38 20.72 -1.21 -14.46
C THR A 38 20.69 -0.38 -15.72
N LYS A 39 20.59 0.97 -15.59
CA LYS A 39 20.38 1.91 -16.71
C LYS A 39 19.05 1.73 -17.44
N GLU A 40 18.13 0.99 -16.86
CA GLU A 40 16.80 0.75 -17.40
C GLU A 40 15.76 1.67 -16.76
N PRO A 41 14.62 1.94 -17.43
CA PRO A 41 13.51 2.66 -16.84
C PRO A 41 13.00 1.94 -15.59
N LYS A 42 12.84 2.68 -14.50
CA LYS A 42 12.21 2.14 -13.29
C LYS A 42 10.74 1.84 -13.54
N VAL A 43 10.32 0.68 -13.09
CA VAL A 43 8.91 0.26 -13.03
C VAL A 43 8.50 0.01 -11.58
N ILE A 44 7.20 0.10 -11.31
CA ILE A 44 6.70 -0.31 -10.00
C ILE A 44 6.92 -1.83 -9.83
N PRO A 45 7.27 -2.29 -8.62
CA PRO A 45 7.32 -3.72 -8.34
C PRO A 45 5.93 -4.36 -8.53
N ASP A 46 5.87 -5.65 -8.85
CA ASP A 46 4.60 -6.38 -8.91
C ASP A 46 3.84 -6.24 -7.58
N PRO A 47 2.65 -5.60 -7.56
CA PRO A 47 1.89 -5.37 -6.34
C PRO A 47 1.49 -6.66 -5.62
N LYS A 48 1.18 -7.72 -6.40
CA LYS A 48 0.79 -9.04 -5.85
C LYS A 48 1.98 -9.74 -5.19
N TRP A 49 3.16 -9.60 -5.79
CA TRP A 49 4.38 -10.10 -5.18
C TRP A 49 4.71 -9.38 -3.88
N LEU A 50 4.60 -8.04 -3.85
CA LEU A 50 4.87 -7.24 -2.65
C LEU A 50 3.90 -7.60 -1.51
N LEU A 51 2.62 -7.77 -1.83
CA LEU A 51 1.63 -8.22 -0.86
C LEU A 51 2.01 -9.58 -0.29
N PHE A 52 2.30 -10.55 -1.15
CA PHE A 52 2.70 -11.90 -0.74
C PHE A 52 3.98 -11.87 0.12
N GLU A 53 5.01 -11.16 -0.33
CA GLU A 53 6.28 -11.05 0.41
C GLU A 53 6.06 -10.41 1.79
N LYS A 54 5.23 -9.35 1.87
CA LYS A 54 4.89 -8.66 3.11
C LYS A 54 4.08 -9.55 4.07
N CYS A 55 3.09 -10.28 3.56
CA CYS A 55 2.33 -11.24 4.37
C CYS A 55 3.21 -12.37 4.93
N MET A 56 4.19 -12.84 4.16
CA MET A 56 5.11 -13.89 4.61
C MET A 56 6.17 -13.40 5.58
N ARG A 57 6.73 -12.20 5.35
CA ARG A 57 7.81 -11.64 6.20
C ARG A 57 7.32 -10.83 7.37
N GLY A 58 6.07 -10.41 7.35
CA GLY A 58 5.53 -9.44 8.27
C GLY A 58 5.90 -8.00 7.93
N ASP A 59 5.41 -7.09 8.73
CA ASP A 59 5.66 -5.65 8.65
C ASP A 59 5.86 -5.09 10.06
N THR A 60 7.08 -4.75 10.39
CA THR A 60 7.42 -4.22 11.72
C THR A 60 6.85 -2.83 11.98
N SER A 61 6.62 -2.04 10.92
CA SER A 61 6.01 -0.70 11.06
C SER A 61 4.54 -0.77 11.47
N ASP A 62 3.84 -1.82 11.03
CA ASP A 62 2.42 -2.05 11.29
C ASP A 62 2.19 -3.14 12.36
N ASN A 63 3.26 -3.59 13.02
CA ASN A 63 3.23 -4.67 14.02
C ASN A 63 2.62 -5.99 13.51
N VAL A 64 2.83 -6.29 12.22
CA VAL A 64 2.41 -7.54 11.60
C VAL A 64 3.54 -8.56 11.68
N PHE A 65 3.32 -9.67 12.38
CA PHE A 65 4.31 -10.72 12.54
C PHE A 65 4.48 -11.56 11.28
N SER A 66 5.71 -12.04 11.05
CA SER A 66 6.01 -12.95 9.95
C SER A 66 5.16 -14.22 10.03
N ALA A 67 4.60 -14.66 8.92
CA ALA A 67 3.93 -15.96 8.83
C ALA A 67 4.94 -17.12 8.93
N PHE A 68 6.20 -16.90 8.50
CA PHE A 68 7.28 -17.86 8.63
C PHE A 68 8.61 -17.15 8.85
N PRO A 69 9.08 -17.00 10.11
CA PRO A 69 10.35 -16.38 10.43
C PRO A 69 11.53 -17.07 9.74
N GLY A 70 12.45 -16.29 9.21
CA GLY A 70 13.66 -16.79 8.57
C GLY A 70 13.47 -17.37 7.16
N VAL A 71 12.27 -17.31 6.59
CA VAL A 71 12.06 -17.73 5.21
C VAL A 71 12.90 -16.90 4.23
N ARG A 72 13.51 -17.54 3.24
CA ARG A 72 14.38 -16.91 2.25
C ARG A 72 13.60 -16.52 0.99
N LYS A 73 14.04 -15.47 0.31
CA LYS A 73 13.47 -15.05 -0.98
C LYS A 73 13.63 -16.15 -2.04
N LYS A 74 14.84 -16.74 -2.13
CA LYS A 74 15.13 -17.93 -2.93
C LYS A 74 15.44 -19.08 -2.00
N GLY A 75 14.90 -20.26 -2.30
CA GLY A 75 15.24 -21.50 -1.62
C GLY A 75 16.65 -22.00 -1.99
N SER A 76 17.14 -22.98 -1.24
CA SER A 76 18.28 -23.82 -1.63
C SER A 76 17.75 -25.07 -2.37
N LYS A 77 18.65 -25.93 -2.90
CA LYS A 77 18.26 -27.17 -3.60
C LYS A 77 17.20 -28.01 -2.86
N ASN A 78 17.21 -27.98 -1.52
CA ASN A 78 16.35 -28.80 -0.68
C ASN A 78 15.29 -27.99 0.10
N LYS A 79 15.16 -26.69 -0.16
CA LYS A 79 14.21 -25.82 0.55
C LYS A 79 13.52 -24.89 -0.43
N VAL A 80 12.20 -24.81 -0.32
CA VAL A 80 11.39 -23.87 -1.09
C VAL A 80 11.55 -22.47 -0.51
N GLY A 81 11.78 -21.49 -1.38
CA GLY A 81 11.79 -20.09 -1.03
C GLY A 81 10.48 -19.39 -1.39
N LEU A 82 10.40 -18.10 -1.07
CA LEU A 82 9.20 -17.30 -1.37
C LEU A 82 8.91 -17.20 -2.87
N LEU A 83 9.94 -17.02 -3.70
CA LEU A 83 9.76 -16.93 -5.16
C LEU A 83 9.21 -18.21 -5.75
N ASP A 84 9.70 -19.37 -5.27
CA ASP A 84 9.25 -20.68 -5.73
C ASP A 84 7.79 -20.91 -5.36
N ALA A 85 7.40 -20.55 -4.12
CA ALA A 85 6.02 -20.65 -3.65
C ALA A 85 5.09 -19.66 -4.36
N TYR A 86 5.53 -18.42 -4.57
CA TYR A 86 4.74 -17.41 -5.28
C TYR A 86 4.45 -17.80 -6.73
N ALA A 87 5.44 -18.33 -7.43
CA ALA A 87 5.27 -18.80 -8.81
C ALA A 87 4.25 -19.93 -8.94
N ASP A 88 4.02 -20.68 -7.86
CA ASP A 88 3.17 -21.86 -7.80
C ASP A 88 1.83 -21.63 -7.06
N LYS A 89 1.60 -20.40 -6.55
CA LYS A 89 0.49 -20.09 -5.65
C LYS A 89 -0.90 -20.31 -6.26
N ASP A 90 -1.08 -19.97 -7.53
CA ASP A 90 -2.39 -20.03 -8.18
C ASP A 90 -2.82 -21.48 -8.45
N ARG A 91 -1.85 -22.38 -8.64
CA ARG A 91 -2.06 -23.81 -8.83
C ARG A 91 -2.06 -24.60 -7.52
N LYS A 92 -1.66 -23.94 -6.40
CA LYS A 92 -1.40 -24.59 -5.11
C LYS A 92 -0.56 -25.85 -5.26
N GLY A 93 0.49 -25.76 -6.07
CA GLY A 93 1.33 -26.88 -6.41
C GLY A 93 2.32 -27.25 -5.31
N PHE A 94 3.38 -27.99 -5.68
CA PHE A 94 4.34 -28.54 -4.72
C PHE A 94 5.03 -27.45 -3.89
N SER A 95 5.53 -26.39 -4.53
CA SER A 95 6.28 -25.34 -3.84
C SER A 95 5.40 -24.53 -2.90
N TRP A 96 4.18 -24.20 -3.32
CA TRP A 96 3.19 -23.57 -2.46
C TRP A 96 2.87 -24.42 -1.23
N ASN A 97 2.47 -25.67 -1.45
CA ASN A 97 2.10 -26.58 -0.36
C ASN A 97 3.28 -26.87 0.57
N ASN A 98 4.48 -27.06 0.03
CA ASN A 98 5.69 -27.26 0.83
C ASN A 98 5.94 -26.10 1.80
N LEU A 99 5.70 -24.87 1.37
CA LEU A 99 5.86 -23.70 2.26
C LEU A 99 4.69 -23.56 3.24
N MET A 100 3.45 -23.61 2.75
CA MET A 100 2.25 -23.26 3.51
C MET A 100 1.84 -24.32 4.55
N LEU A 101 2.23 -25.58 4.34
CA LEU A 101 1.94 -26.66 5.29
C LEU A 101 2.96 -26.78 6.42
N GLN A 102 4.04 -25.99 6.39
CA GLN A 102 5.03 -26.00 7.45
C GLN A 102 4.44 -25.47 8.76
N ARG A 103 5.04 -25.92 9.85
CA ARG A 103 4.76 -25.44 11.20
C ARG A 103 6.06 -24.93 11.83
N TRP A 104 5.90 -24.00 12.73
CA TRP A 104 7.01 -23.43 13.51
C TRP A 104 6.53 -23.08 14.91
N VAL A 105 7.46 -22.96 15.84
CA VAL A 105 7.15 -22.64 17.25
C VAL A 105 7.74 -21.27 17.55
N ASP A 106 6.96 -20.40 18.16
CA ASP A 106 7.41 -19.08 18.58
C ASP A 106 8.15 -19.10 19.92
N HIS A 107 8.58 -17.93 20.40
CA HIS A 107 9.32 -17.79 21.66
C HIS A 107 8.46 -18.04 22.92
N ASN A 108 7.15 -18.14 22.78
CA ASN A 108 6.21 -18.50 23.84
C ASN A 108 5.82 -20.00 23.77
N GLU A 109 6.53 -20.79 22.97
CA GLU A 109 6.25 -22.21 22.74
C GLU A 109 4.90 -22.49 22.05
N VAL A 110 4.32 -21.48 21.38
CA VAL A 110 3.09 -21.63 20.61
C VAL A 110 3.38 -22.14 19.21
N GLU A 111 2.71 -23.24 18.82
CA GLU A 111 2.82 -23.77 17.46
C GLU A 111 1.98 -22.95 16.48
N HIS A 112 2.59 -22.57 15.37
CA HIS A 112 2.00 -21.84 14.28
C HIS A 112 2.00 -22.68 13.01
N ARG A 113 0.95 -22.53 12.20
CA ARG A 113 0.90 -23.04 10.83
C ARG A 113 1.07 -21.89 9.86
N VAL A 114 2.00 -22.01 8.94
CA VAL A 114 2.34 -20.93 8.00
C VAL A 114 1.13 -20.42 7.22
N LEU A 115 0.26 -21.34 6.74
CA LEU A 115 -0.93 -20.98 5.99
C LEU A 115 -1.91 -20.11 6.81
N ASP A 116 -2.10 -20.44 8.08
CA ASP A 116 -3.05 -19.73 8.94
C ASP A 116 -2.52 -18.33 9.26
N ASP A 117 -1.23 -18.22 9.58
CA ASP A 117 -0.58 -16.93 9.79
C ASP A 117 -0.52 -16.09 8.51
N TYR A 118 -0.32 -16.71 7.35
CA TYR A 118 -0.37 -16.04 6.06
C TYR A 118 -1.77 -15.44 5.81
N HIS A 119 -2.84 -16.20 6.01
CA HIS A 119 -4.21 -15.70 5.83
C HIS A 119 -4.53 -14.55 6.79
N ARG A 120 -4.15 -14.67 8.07
CA ARG A 120 -4.25 -13.57 9.04
C ARG A 120 -3.55 -12.31 8.52
N ASN A 121 -2.33 -12.45 8.02
CA ASN A 121 -1.54 -11.33 7.53
C ASN A 121 -2.15 -10.73 6.24
N VAL A 122 -2.74 -11.54 5.36
CA VAL A 122 -3.49 -11.03 4.19
C VAL A 122 -4.61 -10.10 4.66
N THR A 123 -5.43 -10.54 5.62
CA THR A 123 -6.52 -9.72 6.16
C THR A 123 -6.03 -8.38 6.74
N LEU A 124 -4.81 -8.34 7.30
CA LEU A 124 -4.25 -7.13 7.91
C LEU A 124 -3.53 -6.22 6.89
N VAL A 125 -2.95 -6.77 5.83
CA VAL A 125 -2.03 -6.06 4.93
C VAL A 125 -2.63 -5.76 3.56
N ASP A 126 -3.62 -6.55 3.11
CA ASP A 126 -4.28 -6.32 1.84
C ASP A 126 -5.25 -5.15 1.94
N LEU A 127 -4.89 -4.05 1.29
CA LEU A 127 -5.71 -2.82 1.29
C LEU A 127 -7.04 -2.99 0.54
N THR A 128 -7.20 -4.09 -0.20
CA THR A 128 -8.45 -4.42 -0.92
C THR A 128 -9.34 -5.42 -0.17
N ALA A 129 -8.83 -6.01 0.92
CA ALA A 129 -9.54 -7.01 1.75
C ALA A 129 -10.35 -6.37 2.90
N GLN A 130 -11.00 -5.23 2.63
CA GLN A 130 -11.83 -4.58 3.63
C GLN A 130 -13.15 -5.35 3.84
N PRO A 131 -13.66 -5.44 5.08
CA PRO A 131 -14.99 -5.97 5.34
C PRO A 131 -16.08 -5.25 4.53
N THR A 132 -17.05 -5.99 4.01
CA THR A 132 -18.11 -5.44 3.15
C THR A 132 -18.87 -4.31 3.83
N GLU A 133 -19.15 -4.45 5.13
CA GLU A 133 -19.87 -3.44 5.91
C GLU A 133 -19.10 -2.09 5.98
N ILE A 134 -17.75 -2.14 5.96
CA ILE A 134 -16.93 -0.93 5.95
C ILE A 134 -16.96 -0.28 4.57
N LEU A 135 -16.88 -1.08 3.49
CA LEU A 135 -16.99 -0.57 2.13
C LEU A 135 -18.34 0.08 1.87
N GLU A 136 -19.43 -0.59 2.25
CA GLU A 136 -20.80 -0.06 2.13
C GLU A 136 -20.96 1.24 2.93
N TYR A 137 -20.45 1.30 4.17
CA TYR A 137 -20.49 2.52 4.97
C TYR A 137 -19.72 3.68 4.35
N ILE A 138 -18.55 3.40 3.73
CA ILE A 138 -17.75 4.40 3.03
C ILE A 138 -18.51 4.92 1.81
N ASP A 139 -19.06 4.02 0.99
CA ASP A 139 -19.81 4.37 -0.22
C ASP A 139 -21.06 5.17 0.12
N GLU A 140 -21.85 4.75 1.09
CA GLU A 140 -23.01 5.50 1.58
C GLU A 140 -22.61 6.88 2.10
N THR A 141 -21.48 6.98 2.81
CA THR A 141 -20.99 8.27 3.32
C THR A 141 -20.58 9.20 2.18
N ILE A 142 -19.91 8.67 1.15
CA ILE A 142 -19.49 9.45 -0.03
C ILE A 142 -20.71 9.89 -0.82
N ASP A 143 -21.66 9.00 -1.07
CA ASP A 143 -22.87 9.27 -1.83
C ASP A 143 -23.81 10.28 -1.12
N ALA A 144 -23.79 10.30 0.20
CA ALA A 144 -24.52 11.28 1.00
C ALA A 144 -23.89 12.69 1.00
N ILE A 145 -22.67 12.85 0.48
CA ILE A 145 -22.01 14.14 0.38
C ILE A 145 -22.61 14.91 -0.81
N GLU A 146 -23.53 15.83 -0.51
CA GLU A 146 -23.98 16.79 -1.50
C GLU A 146 -22.86 17.82 -1.78
N PRO A 147 -22.51 18.04 -3.05
CA PRO A 147 -21.58 19.11 -3.40
C PRO A 147 -22.19 20.46 -2.98
N LYS A 148 -21.67 21.03 -1.91
CA LYS A 148 -22.11 22.36 -1.43
C LYS A 148 -21.13 23.39 -1.93
N ASN A 149 -21.67 24.46 -2.53
CA ASN A 149 -20.86 25.62 -2.83
C ASN A 149 -20.51 26.34 -1.51
N PHE A 150 -19.24 26.39 -1.16
CA PHE A 150 -18.77 27.03 0.07
C PHE A 150 -18.10 28.37 -0.26
N PRO A 151 -18.72 29.50 0.09
CA PRO A 151 -18.05 30.78 -0.03
C PRO A 151 -16.90 30.91 0.97
N MET A 152 -15.91 31.71 0.63
CA MET A 152 -14.76 32.02 1.51
C MET A 152 -13.93 30.77 1.90
N VAL A 153 -13.62 29.91 0.94
CA VAL A 153 -12.86 28.66 1.16
C VAL A 153 -11.56 28.91 1.94
N GLY A 154 -10.77 29.92 1.58
CA GLY A 154 -9.52 30.24 2.27
C GLY A 154 -9.70 30.58 3.75
N ALA A 155 -10.69 31.42 4.09
CA ALA A 155 -10.95 31.77 5.48
C ALA A 155 -11.46 30.58 6.31
N ARG A 156 -12.29 29.74 5.71
CA ARG A 156 -12.75 28.48 6.36
C ARG A 156 -11.62 27.50 6.58
N PHE A 157 -10.73 27.38 5.61
CA PHE A 157 -9.57 26.52 5.69
C PHE A 157 -8.58 27.03 6.76
N LEU A 158 -8.32 28.34 6.80
CA LEU A 158 -7.51 28.94 7.86
C LEU A 158 -8.09 28.65 9.26
N LYS A 159 -9.41 28.80 9.41
CA LYS A 159 -10.10 28.46 10.67
C LYS A 159 -9.95 26.98 11.03
N PHE A 160 -10.03 26.10 10.05
CA PHE A 160 -9.78 24.67 10.24
C PHE A 160 -8.34 24.42 10.70
N CYS A 161 -7.35 25.02 10.03
CA CYS A 161 -5.95 24.90 10.41
C CYS A 161 -5.69 25.39 11.85
N GLY A 162 -6.28 26.52 12.24
CA GLY A 162 -6.18 27.02 13.60
C GLY A 162 -6.84 26.12 14.63
N LYS A 163 -7.99 25.50 14.30
CA LYS A 163 -8.66 24.56 15.20
C LYS A 163 -7.83 23.31 15.50
N TYR A 164 -7.03 22.85 14.55
CA TYR A 164 -6.24 21.62 14.65
C TYR A 164 -4.73 21.87 14.78
N ASP A 165 -4.34 23.11 15.06
CA ASP A 165 -2.94 23.55 15.26
C ASP A 165 -2.01 23.17 14.08
N LEU A 166 -2.50 23.33 12.85
CA LEU A 166 -1.78 22.99 11.62
C LEU A 166 -0.91 24.17 11.14
N GLN A 167 0.03 24.60 11.98
CA GLN A 167 0.85 25.81 11.77
C GLN A 167 1.53 25.83 10.40
N LYS A 168 2.22 24.76 10.03
CA LYS A 168 2.96 24.66 8.74
C LYS A 168 2.08 24.81 7.51
N ILE A 169 0.80 24.42 7.62
CA ILE A 169 -0.18 24.57 6.56
C ILE A 169 -0.70 26.00 6.55
N SER A 170 -0.95 26.58 7.73
CA SER A 170 -1.40 27.97 7.89
C SER A 170 -0.41 28.98 7.29
N ASP A 171 0.90 28.70 7.43
CA ASP A 171 1.97 29.57 6.90
C ASP A 171 1.97 29.67 5.35
N ASN A 172 1.32 28.73 4.66
CA ASN A 172 1.20 28.68 3.20
C ASN A 172 -0.28 28.63 2.74
N ILE A 173 -1.16 29.25 3.49
CA ILE A 173 -2.61 29.11 3.32
C ILE A 173 -3.11 29.49 1.93
N ASP A 174 -2.54 30.54 1.32
CA ASP A 174 -2.98 31.05 0.02
C ASP A 174 -2.78 30.01 -1.10
N SER A 175 -1.67 29.30 -1.07
CA SER A 175 -1.38 28.23 -2.03
C SER A 175 -2.40 27.10 -1.92
N TYR A 176 -2.66 26.64 -0.71
CA TYR A 176 -3.63 25.56 -0.48
C TYR A 176 -5.08 25.99 -0.74
N ALA A 177 -5.45 27.22 -0.32
CA ALA A 177 -6.78 27.75 -0.53
C ALA A 177 -7.12 27.88 -2.02
N HIS A 178 -6.14 28.26 -2.85
CA HIS A 178 -6.31 28.30 -4.29
C HIS A 178 -6.72 26.95 -4.88
N PHE A 179 -6.00 25.87 -4.52
CA PHE A 179 -6.34 24.52 -4.99
C PHE A 179 -7.71 24.05 -4.49
N LEU A 180 -8.01 24.27 -3.21
CA LEU A 180 -9.31 23.92 -2.66
C LEU A 180 -10.45 24.64 -3.34
N GLN A 181 -10.26 25.92 -3.67
CA GLN A 181 -11.27 26.73 -4.36
C GLN A 181 -11.59 26.22 -5.78
N LEU A 182 -10.59 25.58 -6.44
CA LEU A 182 -10.83 24.99 -7.77
C LEU A 182 -11.87 23.86 -7.74
N GLY A 183 -12.02 23.15 -6.63
CA GLY A 183 -13.02 22.11 -6.44
C GLY A 183 -14.46 22.64 -6.27
N TYR A 184 -14.63 23.96 -6.05
CA TYR A 184 -15.91 24.61 -5.82
C TYR A 184 -16.24 25.64 -6.91
N LYS A 185 -15.76 25.42 -8.12
CA LYS A 185 -16.12 26.29 -9.26
C LYS A 185 -17.59 26.10 -9.61
N GLU A 186 -18.27 27.21 -9.72
CA GLU A 186 -19.61 27.36 -10.31
C GLU A 186 -19.64 26.87 -11.76
#